data_ec61f947d507916d7ec6b66e1951ad4d
#
_entry.id   ec61f947d507916d7ec6b66e1951ad4d
#
_cell.length_a   1.000
_cell.length_b   1.000
_cell.length_c   1.000
_cell.angle_alpha   90.00
_cell.angle_beta   90.00
_cell.angle_gamma   90.00
#
_symmetry.space_group_name_H-M   'P 1'
#
loop_
_entity.id
_entity.type
_entity.pdbx_description
1 polymer ?
#
loop_
_entity_poly.entity_id
_entity_poly.type
_entity_poly.pdbx_seq_one_letter_code
_entity_poly.pdbx_strand_id
1 'polypeptide(L)'
;MTSFGIIFADTIEVIDHLPTKINQDVVFVDVKTLKVYENYAINKIIIKRQLGFFNNLLEYVQTMKLSFEDRRGNFQGYQMKAMAGHYPPFLSIELSSAEYDEMSKTFDVTNSVEGMYYYILQELQEYLNFTSSLHKRLDGKWGPTTVLANGSVIAGGIAKSLTSGFAEMIVTG
;
A
#
# COMPACT_ATOMS: atom_id res chain seq x y z
N MET A 1 13.31 -6.74 1.50
CA MET A 1 14.47 -5.81 1.54
C MET A 1 13.93 -4.41 1.30
N THR A 2 13.97 -3.55 2.31
CA THR A 2 13.69 -2.12 2.15
C THR A 2 14.93 -1.49 1.53
N SER A 3 14.80 -0.93 0.33
CA SER A 3 15.87 -0.16 -0.28
C SER A 3 15.92 1.22 0.37
N PHE A 4 17.00 1.54 1.04
CA PHE A 4 17.29 2.88 1.52
C PHE A 4 17.96 3.69 0.41
N GLY A 5 17.50 4.90 0.17
CA GLY A 5 18.06 5.78 -0.84
C GLY A 5 18.22 7.22 -0.32
N ILE A 6 19.29 7.88 -0.72
CA ILE A 6 19.48 9.31 -0.46
C ILE A 6 19.56 10.02 -1.81
N ILE A 7 18.77 11.05 -2.00
CA ILE A 7 18.75 11.89 -3.19
C ILE A 7 19.13 13.32 -2.81
N PHE A 8 20.15 13.86 -3.44
CA PHE A 8 20.54 15.26 -3.30
C PHE A 8 19.85 16.08 -4.37
N ALA A 9 19.21 17.15 -3.98
CA ALA A 9 18.47 18.04 -4.89
C ALA A 9 18.87 19.49 -4.68
N ASP A 10 19.03 20.23 -5.78
CA ASP A 10 19.40 21.64 -5.74
C ASP A 10 18.30 22.56 -5.20
N THR A 11 17.05 22.12 -5.31
CA THR A 11 15.89 22.82 -4.77
C THR A 11 14.83 21.85 -4.29
N ILE A 12 14.07 22.28 -3.31
CA ILE A 12 12.95 21.52 -2.75
C ILE A 12 11.82 21.26 -3.78
N GLU A 13 11.71 22.09 -4.80
CA GLU A 13 10.71 21.97 -5.87
C GLU A 13 10.93 20.70 -6.71
N VAL A 14 12.18 20.27 -6.90
CA VAL A 14 12.51 19.02 -7.61
C VAL A 14 11.97 17.81 -6.85
N ILE A 15 11.94 17.89 -5.52
CA ILE A 15 11.46 16.81 -4.66
C ILE A 15 9.96 16.58 -4.85
N ASP A 16 9.19 17.62 -5.12
CA ASP A 16 7.72 17.55 -5.29
C ASP A 16 7.32 16.77 -6.55
N HIS A 17 8.25 16.61 -7.50
CA HIS A 17 8.04 15.88 -8.75
C HIS A 17 8.57 14.44 -8.73
N LEU A 18 9.16 14.00 -7.62
CA LEU A 18 9.73 12.67 -7.47
C LEU A 18 8.98 11.87 -6.38
N PRO A 19 7.73 11.46 -6.63
CA PRO A 19 6.97 10.72 -5.63
C PRO A 19 7.62 9.35 -5.39
N THR A 20 7.99 9.08 -4.15
CA THR A 20 8.38 7.75 -3.72
C THR A 20 7.14 6.98 -3.26
N LYS A 21 7.18 5.66 -3.39
CA LYS A 21 6.11 4.83 -2.82
C LYS A 21 6.19 4.85 -1.30
N ILE A 22 5.05 4.69 -0.63
CA ILE A 22 4.95 4.71 0.84
C ILE A 22 5.90 3.72 1.54
N ASN A 23 6.23 2.62 0.88
CA ASN A 23 7.13 1.57 1.40
C ASN A 23 8.60 1.75 1.02
N GLN A 24 8.96 2.86 0.35
CA GLN A 24 10.35 3.15 -0.01
C GLN A 24 10.95 4.11 1.02
N ASP A 25 12.05 3.70 1.62
CA ASP A 25 12.82 4.54 2.55
C ASP A 25 13.81 5.40 1.75
N VAL A 26 13.29 6.50 1.21
CA VAL A 26 14.09 7.47 0.44
C VAL A 26 14.02 8.80 1.13
N VAL A 27 15.18 9.38 1.40
CA VAL A 27 15.31 10.74 1.92
C VAL A 27 15.90 11.67 0.87
N PHE A 28 15.48 12.90 0.91
CA PHE A 28 15.94 13.97 0.03
C PHE A 28 16.71 15.01 0.84
N VAL A 29 17.84 15.42 0.32
CA VAL A 29 18.66 16.48 0.92
C VAL A 29 18.63 17.69 0.00
N ASP A 30 18.08 18.79 0.49
CA ASP A 30 18.20 20.10 -0.17
C ASP A 30 19.61 20.62 0.07
N VAL A 31 20.43 20.66 -0.96
CA VAL A 31 21.85 21.04 -0.84
C VAL A 31 22.06 22.53 -0.52
N LYS A 32 21.06 23.38 -0.79
CA LYS A 32 21.16 24.82 -0.48
C LYS A 32 20.84 25.12 0.99
N THR A 33 19.82 24.45 1.54
CA THR A 33 19.38 24.68 2.91
C THR A 33 19.91 23.65 3.89
N LEU A 34 20.54 22.58 3.36
CA LEU A 34 21.02 21.40 4.13
C LEU A 34 19.91 20.71 4.92
N LYS A 35 18.67 20.90 4.53
CA LYS A 35 17.51 20.25 5.16
C LYS A 35 17.26 18.87 4.56
N VAL A 36 16.86 17.94 5.39
CA VAL A 36 16.56 16.55 5.04
C VAL A 36 15.05 16.33 5.10
N TYR A 37 14.49 15.80 4.04
CA TYR A 37 13.07 15.57 3.90
C TYR A 37 12.78 14.12 3.54
N GLU A 38 11.63 13.61 3.95
CA GLU A 38 10.97 12.50 3.29
C GLU A 38 9.84 13.02 2.40
N ASN A 39 9.62 12.33 1.29
CA ASN A 39 8.54 12.61 0.36
C ASN A 39 7.93 11.30 -0.11
N TYR A 40 6.64 11.09 0.10
CA TYR A 40 5.94 9.91 -0.36
C TYR A 40 4.51 10.26 -0.76
N ALA A 41 3.92 9.45 -1.63
CA ALA A 41 2.56 9.65 -2.09
C ALA A 41 1.62 8.58 -1.54
N ILE A 42 0.46 9.02 -1.05
CA ILE A 42 -0.69 8.19 -0.76
C ILE A 42 -1.85 8.74 -1.58
N ASN A 43 -2.49 7.90 -2.39
CA ASN A 43 -3.65 8.29 -3.20
C ASN A 43 -3.43 9.61 -3.98
N LYS A 44 -2.26 9.77 -4.62
CA LYS A 44 -1.85 11.00 -5.32
C LYS A 44 -1.64 12.23 -4.42
N ILE A 45 -1.83 12.11 -3.13
CA ILE A 45 -1.50 13.16 -2.17
C ILE A 45 -0.03 13.00 -1.81
N ILE A 46 0.76 14.03 -2.09
CA ILE A 46 2.18 14.05 -1.74
C ILE A 46 2.30 14.54 -0.30
N ILE A 47 2.92 13.73 0.53
CA ILE A 47 3.23 14.05 1.92
C ILE A 47 4.71 14.32 2.02
N LYS A 48 5.06 15.52 2.42
CA LYS A 48 6.42 15.99 2.59
C LYS A 48 6.67 16.37 4.03
N ARG A 49 7.71 15.84 4.61
CA ARG A 49 8.08 16.12 6.01
C ARG A 49 9.57 16.39 6.14
N GLN A 50 9.92 17.42 6.89
CA GLN A 50 11.31 17.65 7.27
C GLN A 50 11.68 16.70 8.40
N LEU A 51 12.71 15.89 8.18
CA LEU A 51 13.23 14.94 9.17
C LEU A 51 14.33 15.56 10.04
N GLY A 52 15.10 16.46 9.47
CA GLY A 52 16.23 17.09 10.14
C GLY A 52 16.96 18.06 9.23
N PHE A 53 18.19 18.36 9.58
CA PHE A 53 19.08 19.21 8.80
C PHE A 53 20.55 18.88 9.14
N PHE A 54 21.46 19.26 8.26
CA PHE A 54 22.90 19.25 8.57
C PHE A 54 23.30 20.61 9.12
N ASN A 55 24.03 20.60 10.25
CA ASN A 55 24.58 21.83 10.85
C ASN A 55 25.83 22.31 10.09
N ASN A 56 26.43 23.41 10.53
CA ASN A 56 27.64 24.00 9.89
C ASN A 56 28.85 23.06 9.92
N LEU A 57 28.84 22.02 10.76
CA LEU A 57 29.89 21.00 10.84
C LEU A 57 29.55 19.77 9.99
N LEU A 58 28.49 19.81 9.21
CA LEU A 58 27.95 18.70 8.42
C LEU A 58 27.50 17.51 9.29
N GLU A 59 27.13 17.75 10.54
CA GLU A 59 26.54 16.76 11.41
C GLU A 59 25.03 16.76 11.23
N TYR A 60 24.43 15.57 11.12
CA TYR A 60 22.98 15.44 11.00
C TYR A 60 22.28 15.68 12.34
N VAL A 61 21.39 16.66 12.37
CA VAL A 61 20.54 16.98 13.51
C VAL A 61 19.11 16.53 13.19
N GLN A 62 18.69 15.46 13.83
CA GLN A 62 17.34 14.95 13.69
C GLN A 62 16.35 15.82 14.45
N THR A 63 15.35 16.37 13.75
CA THR A 63 14.28 17.17 14.37
C THR A 63 13.01 16.34 14.60
N MET A 64 12.75 15.37 13.75
CA MET A 64 11.61 14.47 13.88
C MET A 64 12.02 13.16 14.56
N LYS A 65 11.45 12.90 15.74
CA LYS A 65 11.78 11.74 16.59
C LYS A 65 10.88 10.52 16.35
N LEU A 66 9.87 10.64 15.49
CA LEU A 66 8.96 9.53 15.19
C LEU A 66 9.67 8.46 14.35
N SER A 67 9.33 7.19 14.58
CA SER A 67 9.81 6.08 13.76
C SER A 67 9.29 6.19 12.31
N PHE A 68 9.85 5.40 11.41
CA PHE A 68 9.37 5.32 10.02
C PHE A 68 7.90 4.86 9.98
N GLU A 69 7.58 3.86 10.77
CA GLU A 69 6.24 3.29 10.90
C GLU A 69 5.23 4.31 11.42
N ASP A 70 5.59 5.03 12.49
CA ASP A 70 4.73 6.06 13.07
C ASP A 70 4.49 7.24 12.12
N ARG A 71 5.51 7.60 11.34
CA ARG A 71 5.37 8.68 10.35
C ARG A 71 4.47 8.31 9.19
N ARG A 72 4.45 7.04 8.80
CA ARG A 72 3.74 6.53 7.62
C ARG A 72 2.56 5.62 7.96
N GLY A 73 2.27 5.42 9.23
CA GLY A 73 1.16 4.59 9.73
C GLY A 73 -0.23 5.21 9.55
N ASN A 74 -0.37 6.30 8.79
CA ASN A 74 -1.67 6.89 8.50
C ASN A 74 -1.85 7.03 6.98
N PHE A 75 -2.80 6.27 6.42
CA PHE A 75 -3.09 6.23 4.99
C PHE A 75 -4.04 7.34 4.51
N GLN A 76 -4.36 8.32 5.37
CA GLN A 76 -5.14 9.51 5.01
C GLN A 76 -6.51 9.22 4.40
N GLY A 77 -7.20 8.20 4.88
CA GLY A 77 -8.49 7.78 4.34
C GLY A 77 -8.41 7.10 2.97
N TYR A 78 -7.23 6.60 2.57
CA TYR A 78 -7.06 5.92 1.29
C TYR A 78 -8.02 4.73 1.16
N GLN A 79 -8.69 4.62 0.02
CA GLN A 79 -9.53 3.48 -0.29
C GLN A 79 -8.74 2.41 -1.05
N MET A 80 -8.45 1.30 -0.38
CA MET A 80 -7.77 0.16 -0.97
C MET A 80 -8.76 -0.80 -1.62
N LYS A 81 -8.38 -1.40 -2.73
CA LYS A 81 -9.08 -2.56 -3.27
C LYS A 81 -8.45 -3.85 -2.75
N ALA A 82 -9.25 -4.69 -2.13
CA ALA A 82 -8.79 -5.96 -1.59
C ALA A 82 -9.52 -7.15 -2.24
N MET A 83 -8.79 -8.22 -2.49
CA MET A 83 -9.38 -9.49 -2.89
C MET A 83 -9.71 -10.31 -1.65
N ALA A 84 -10.94 -10.80 -1.55
CA ALA A 84 -11.40 -11.66 -0.46
C ALA A 84 -11.48 -13.12 -0.92
N GLY A 85 -10.88 -14.02 -0.17
CA GLY A 85 -10.95 -15.46 -0.39
C GLY A 85 -11.90 -16.10 0.63
N HIS A 86 -12.93 -16.82 0.16
CA HIS A 86 -13.86 -17.53 1.05
C HIS A 86 -13.14 -18.68 1.75
N TYR A 87 -13.01 -18.60 3.08
CA TYR A 87 -12.32 -19.59 3.92
C TYR A 87 -12.99 -19.69 5.31
N PRO A 88 -14.19 -20.31 5.42
CA PRO A 88 -14.89 -20.46 6.69
C PRO A 88 -14.11 -21.33 7.69
N PRO A 89 -14.17 -21.03 8.98
CA PRO A 89 -14.95 -19.96 9.63
C PRO A 89 -14.19 -18.62 9.68
N PHE A 90 -12.98 -18.54 9.14
CA PHE A 90 -12.12 -17.37 9.28
C PHE A 90 -12.54 -16.20 8.39
N LEU A 91 -13.07 -16.49 7.18
CA LEU A 91 -13.65 -15.51 6.28
C LEU A 91 -14.81 -16.16 5.53
N SER A 92 -16.03 -15.79 5.85
CA SER A 92 -17.25 -16.19 5.15
C SER A 92 -17.71 -15.10 4.24
N ILE A 93 -18.10 -15.46 3.01
CA ILE A 93 -18.59 -14.51 2.01
C ILE A 93 -19.95 -14.99 1.51
N GLU A 94 -20.96 -14.14 1.65
CA GLU A 94 -22.30 -14.38 1.12
C GLU A 94 -22.48 -13.62 -0.20
N LEU A 95 -22.90 -14.33 -1.25
CA LEU A 95 -23.02 -13.74 -2.59
C LEU A 95 -24.45 -13.35 -2.97
N SER A 96 -25.44 -13.62 -2.10
CA SER A 96 -26.86 -13.39 -2.42
C SER A 96 -27.20 -11.94 -2.76
N SER A 97 -26.45 -10.98 -2.22
CA SER A 97 -26.62 -9.55 -2.43
C SER A 97 -25.41 -8.87 -3.09
N ALA A 98 -24.42 -9.65 -3.53
CA ALA A 98 -23.18 -9.10 -4.07
C ALA A 98 -23.37 -8.63 -5.53
N GLU A 99 -22.91 -7.43 -5.82
CA GLU A 99 -22.95 -6.86 -7.17
C GLU A 99 -21.81 -7.43 -8.01
N TYR A 100 -22.13 -7.91 -9.21
CA TYR A 100 -21.17 -8.47 -10.15
C TYR A 100 -20.68 -7.43 -11.15
N ASP A 101 -19.38 -7.26 -11.24
CA ASP A 101 -18.72 -6.44 -12.25
C ASP A 101 -18.20 -7.32 -13.38
N GLU A 102 -18.82 -7.20 -14.56
CA GLU A 102 -18.47 -7.95 -15.77
C GLU A 102 -17.05 -7.65 -16.28
N MET A 103 -16.58 -6.41 -16.13
CA MET A 103 -15.25 -5.99 -16.59
C MET A 103 -14.13 -6.65 -15.80
N SER A 104 -14.22 -6.61 -14.49
CA SER A 104 -13.22 -7.20 -13.61
C SER A 104 -13.43 -8.69 -13.36
N LYS A 105 -14.61 -9.21 -13.68
CA LYS A 105 -15.09 -10.57 -13.35
C LYS A 105 -15.02 -10.85 -11.84
N THR A 106 -15.44 -9.86 -11.07
CA THR A 106 -15.47 -9.94 -9.61
C THR A 106 -16.84 -9.55 -9.07
N PHE A 107 -17.16 -10.04 -7.87
CA PHE A 107 -18.26 -9.56 -7.06
C PHE A 107 -17.75 -8.54 -6.05
N ASP A 108 -18.45 -7.42 -5.89
CA ASP A 108 -18.26 -6.56 -4.74
C ASP A 108 -18.94 -7.22 -3.52
N VAL A 109 -18.13 -7.60 -2.54
CA VAL A 109 -18.58 -8.30 -1.33
C VAL A 109 -18.35 -7.49 -0.07
N THR A 110 -18.10 -6.21 -0.19
CA THR A 110 -17.73 -5.32 0.92
C THR A 110 -18.71 -5.43 2.10
N ASN A 111 -20.00 -5.55 1.81
CA ASN A 111 -21.06 -5.66 2.81
C ASN A 111 -21.54 -7.10 3.08
N SER A 112 -20.84 -8.08 2.54
CA SER A 112 -21.28 -9.49 2.57
C SER A 112 -20.20 -10.40 3.10
N VAL A 113 -19.33 -9.87 3.97
CA VAL A 113 -18.18 -10.58 4.52
C VAL A 113 -18.26 -10.60 6.04
N GLU A 114 -17.99 -11.76 6.60
CA GLU A 114 -17.92 -11.99 8.04
C GLU A 114 -16.72 -12.88 8.40
N GLY A 115 -16.30 -12.83 9.65
CA GLY A 115 -15.28 -13.71 10.19
C GLY A 115 -14.07 -12.99 10.76
N MET A 116 -13.19 -13.75 11.40
CA MET A 116 -12.06 -13.23 12.16
C MET A 116 -11.15 -12.31 11.31
N TYR A 117 -10.85 -12.68 10.07
CA TYR A 117 -9.98 -11.86 9.21
C TYR A 117 -10.63 -10.55 8.79
N TYR A 118 -11.96 -10.54 8.67
CA TYR A 118 -12.68 -9.30 8.41
C TYR A 118 -12.63 -8.34 9.61
N TYR A 119 -12.77 -8.86 10.83
CA TYR A 119 -12.62 -8.04 12.04
C TYR A 119 -11.20 -7.48 12.19
N ILE A 120 -10.19 -8.31 11.94
CA ILE A 120 -8.79 -7.83 11.92
C ILE A 120 -8.60 -6.72 10.88
N LEU A 121 -9.20 -6.86 9.69
CA LEU A 121 -9.14 -5.83 8.66
C LEU A 121 -9.79 -4.52 9.13
N GLN A 122 -10.94 -4.59 9.81
CA GLN A 122 -11.62 -3.42 10.35
C GLN A 122 -10.76 -2.69 11.39
N GLU A 123 -10.14 -3.42 12.31
CA GLU A 123 -9.20 -2.86 13.28
C GLU A 123 -7.99 -2.19 12.58
N LEU A 124 -7.44 -2.82 11.54
CA LEU A 124 -6.36 -2.23 10.75
C LEU A 124 -6.80 -0.97 9.99
N GLN A 125 -8.02 -0.94 9.47
CA GLN A 125 -8.58 0.23 8.80
C GLN A 125 -8.68 1.43 9.75
N GLU A 126 -9.18 1.19 10.96
CA GLU A 126 -9.27 2.23 11.98
C GLU A 126 -7.87 2.70 12.42
N TYR A 127 -6.99 1.77 12.75
CA TYR A 127 -5.64 2.08 13.23
C TYR A 127 -4.79 2.83 12.20
N LEU A 128 -4.85 2.41 10.93
CA LEU A 128 -4.04 2.98 9.84
C LEU A 128 -4.79 4.06 9.04
N ASN A 129 -6.04 4.36 9.39
CA ASN A 129 -6.88 5.34 8.72
C ASN A 129 -6.97 5.10 7.20
N PHE A 130 -7.51 3.93 6.82
CA PHE A 130 -7.87 3.60 5.44
C PHE A 130 -9.24 2.93 5.37
N THR A 131 -9.78 2.82 4.18
CA THR A 131 -10.99 2.03 3.91
C THR A 131 -10.67 0.95 2.88
N SER A 132 -11.46 -0.10 2.81
CA SER A 132 -11.28 -1.10 1.75
C SER A 132 -12.60 -1.44 1.08
N SER A 133 -12.55 -1.67 -0.23
CA SER A 133 -13.57 -2.39 -0.96
C SER A 133 -13.11 -3.83 -1.17
N LEU A 134 -13.97 -4.78 -0.82
CA LEU A 134 -13.67 -6.20 -0.88
C LEU A 134 -14.27 -6.82 -2.13
N HIS A 135 -13.46 -7.50 -2.91
CA HIS A 135 -13.89 -8.13 -4.15
C HIS A 135 -13.56 -9.63 -4.14
N LYS A 136 -14.50 -10.43 -4.63
CA LYS A 136 -14.32 -11.88 -4.81
C LYS A 136 -14.36 -12.24 -6.28
N ARG A 137 -13.38 -13.01 -6.73
CA ARG A 137 -13.40 -13.50 -8.13
C ARG A 137 -14.49 -14.53 -8.34
N LEU A 138 -15.05 -14.51 -9.57
CA LEU A 138 -16.05 -15.48 -10.02
C LEU A 138 -15.49 -16.92 -9.97
N ASP A 139 -14.23 -17.13 -10.37
CA ASP A 139 -13.61 -18.45 -10.42
C ASP A 139 -13.22 -19.01 -9.05
N GLY A 140 -13.22 -18.17 -8.00
CA GLY A 140 -12.89 -18.56 -6.62
C GLY A 140 -11.49 -19.17 -6.43
N LYS A 141 -10.67 -19.16 -7.47
CA LYS A 141 -9.35 -19.81 -7.45
C LYS A 141 -8.30 -18.90 -6.86
N TRP A 142 -7.44 -19.48 -6.05
CA TRP A 142 -6.22 -18.81 -5.56
C TRP A 142 -5.28 -18.47 -6.71
N GLY A 143 -5.20 -19.34 -7.68
CA GLY A 143 -4.43 -19.28 -8.90
C GLY A 143 -3.04 -19.90 -8.76
N PRO A 144 -2.68 -20.77 -9.72
CA PRO A 144 -1.30 -21.20 -9.81
C PRO A 144 -0.43 -20.03 -10.26
N THR A 145 0.71 -19.90 -9.63
CA THR A 145 1.82 -19.16 -10.21
C THR A 145 2.59 -20.13 -11.10
N THR A 146 2.57 -19.92 -12.40
CA THR A 146 3.37 -20.71 -13.34
C THR A 146 4.60 -19.91 -13.71
N VAL A 147 5.77 -20.46 -13.40
CA VAL A 147 7.04 -19.89 -13.86
C VAL A 147 7.31 -20.44 -15.24
N LEU A 148 7.39 -19.59 -16.25
CA LEU A 148 7.72 -19.95 -17.62
C LEU A 148 9.24 -20.23 -17.75
N ALA A 149 9.62 -20.94 -18.81
CA ALA A 149 11.02 -21.29 -19.08
C ALA A 149 11.97 -20.08 -19.20
N ASN A 150 11.42 -18.90 -19.53
CA ASN A 150 12.17 -17.63 -19.57
C ASN A 150 12.24 -16.91 -18.20
N GLY A 151 11.78 -17.54 -17.12
CA GLY A 151 11.76 -16.99 -15.77
C GLY A 151 10.59 -16.01 -15.49
N SER A 152 9.73 -15.71 -16.46
CA SER A 152 8.55 -14.89 -16.21
C SER A 152 7.49 -15.68 -15.43
N VAL A 153 6.75 -14.97 -14.54
CA VAL A 153 5.71 -15.57 -13.70
C VAL A 153 4.34 -15.18 -14.22
N ILE A 154 3.53 -16.20 -14.53
CA ILE A 154 2.11 -16.00 -14.83
C ILE A 154 1.33 -16.29 -13.55
N ALA A 155 0.69 -15.28 -13.01
CA ALA A 155 -0.23 -15.43 -11.89
C ALA A 155 -1.65 -15.69 -12.40
N GLY A 156 -2.36 -16.59 -11.75
CA GLY A 156 -3.80 -16.85 -11.97
C GLY A 156 -4.63 -16.44 -10.75
N GLY A 157 -5.95 -16.56 -10.84
CA GLY A 157 -6.86 -16.36 -9.72
C GLY A 157 -6.67 -15.04 -8.95
N ILE A 158 -6.76 -15.09 -7.63
CA ILE A 158 -6.61 -13.94 -6.73
C ILE A 158 -5.22 -13.30 -6.89
N ALA A 159 -4.16 -14.10 -7.03
CA ALA A 159 -2.80 -13.60 -7.20
C ALA A 159 -2.64 -12.74 -8.47
N LYS A 160 -3.40 -13.04 -9.54
CA LYS A 160 -3.42 -12.20 -10.74
C LYS A 160 -3.96 -10.81 -10.47
N SER A 161 -4.90 -10.66 -9.56
CA SER A 161 -5.47 -9.34 -9.22
C SER A 161 -4.46 -8.41 -8.60
N LEU A 162 -3.51 -8.93 -7.79
CA LEU A 162 -2.38 -8.15 -7.28
C LEU A 162 -1.39 -7.78 -8.39
N THR A 163 -0.99 -8.75 -9.19
CA THR A 163 0.03 -8.53 -10.23
C THR A 163 -0.45 -7.63 -11.36
N SER A 164 -1.77 -7.59 -11.63
CA SER A 164 -2.38 -6.69 -12.60
C SER A 164 -2.67 -5.28 -12.05
N GLY A 165 -2.46 -5.06 -10.75
CA GLY A 165 -2.79 -3.80 -10.10
C GLY A 165 -4.29 -3.56 -9.89
N PHE A 166 -5.12 -4.60 -10.07
CA PHE A 166 -6.56 -4.49 -9.76
C PHE A 166 -6.81 -4.38 -8.25
N ALA A 167 -6.04 -5.10 -7.45
CA ALA A 167 -6.11 -5.05 -5.99
C ALA A 167 -4.73 -4.77 -5.39
N GLU A 168 -4.73 -4.21 -4.19
CA GLU A 168 -3.54 -3.84 -3.43
C GLU A 168 -3.25 -4.81 -2.30
N MET A 169 -4.26 -5.57 -1.87
CA MET A 169 -4.12 -6.56 -0.80
C MET A 169 -5.02 -7.78 -1.01
N ILE A 170 -4.74 -8.82 -0.25
CA ILE A 170 -5.56 -10.03 -0.16
C ILE A 170 -5.96 -10.25 1.30
N VAL A 171 -7.24 -10.51 1.52
CA VAL A 171 -7.82 -10.88 2.82
C VAL A 171 -8.25 -12.33 2.75
N THR A 172 -7.49 -13.22 3.41
CA THR A 172 -7.75 -14.65 3.31
C THR A 172 -6.89 -15.44 4.31
N GLY A 173 -7.23 -16.68 4.56
CA GLY A 173 -6.50 -17.64 5.40
C GLY A 173 -5.70 -18.64 4.59
#